data_37ea9eaf1e87a8131b5d5a4320520a19
#
_entry.id   37ea9eaf1e87a8131b5d5a4320520a19
#
_cell.length_a   1.000
_cell.length_b   1.000
_cell.length_c   1.000
_cell.angle_alpha   90.00
_cell.angle_beta   90.00
_cell.angle_gamma   90.00
#
_symmetry.space_group_name_H-M   'P 1'
#
loop_
_entity.id
_entity.type
_entity.pdbx_description
1 polymer ?
#
loop_
_entity_poly.entity_id
_entity_poly.type
_entity_poly.pdbx_seq_one_letter_code
_entity_poly.pdbx_strand_id
1 'polypeptide(L)'
;MANHIPPDRTTNDLIVEGARQNNLKSISLRIPHNRVTAVTGLSGSGKSSLAFDTLFAEGQWRYVESLSTYARMFLDKVNRPDVDRITNIRPAIAIEQKNPIRTARSTVGTATELADLLRLLFAKIGKPVCPDCKQEARGYHPGSVAEELLARFPDARAMVLFPLKDLGPGHDRSLLDSLLKRGFTRLRCGEELLDLHEQAVLPETRESGIQVVLDRLVLRPDNRHRLIEAIEVAFQEAEGTCQILVIGQGLRTYSTHFRCQGCGRTFEPLRPLLFSFNHPLGACPECKGFGNILQYDKDLVIPDRSKSLAGGVIEPWSKPGSDWWQKQILLAMKKQGVDLTAPFQELPEEVQQLIWEGSDQVEGVRQYFDYLETKRYKLHVRVLLSRYRSPATCPTCHGSRLKPSARFVKLAGQDIVEIGELTIEAAAAWFERLALPAFDAEVAKDILRQLHAKLNFLLRVGLSYLTLSRQTKTLSGGEAQRIALANQLGSRLVGTLYVLDEPTIGLHARDTDTLAGILRDLANHGNTVVVVEHDPSMIQAADHIVEMGPGSGEQGGHIVCAAPREQFLADPASLTARYLRGETRIPLPKTRRSGNGKVLSIAGAAEHNLKNLVVRIPLHMLVCVTGVSGSGK
;
A
#
# COMPACT_ATOMS: atom_id res chain seq x y z
N MET A 1 -6.75 34.89 40.75
CA MET A 1 -6.49 33.94 41.86
C MET A 1 -6.14 32.61 41.22
N ALA A 2 -4.90 32.17 41.36
CA ALA A 2 -4.48 30.89 40.82
C ALA A 2 -5.22 29.78 41.58
N ASN A 3 -6.04 29.00 40.91
CA ASN A 3 -6.69 27.83 41.49
C ASN A 3 -5.60 26.79 41.78
N HIS A 4 -5.05 26.82 43.00
CA HIS A 4 -4.20 25.76 43.51
C HIS A 4 -5.08 24.54 43.71
N ILE A 5 -5.02 23.58 42.79
CA ILE A 5 -5.60 22.27 42.97
C ILE A 5 -4.74 21.51 44.00
N PRO A 6 -5.23 21.21 45.20
CA PRO A 6 -4.43 20.48 46.20
C PRO A 6 -4.02 19.13 45.63
N PRO A 7 -2.79 18.65 45.89
CA PRO A 7 -2.36 17.35 45.43
C PRO A 7 -3.09 16.26 46.23
N ASP A 8 -4.21 15.78 45.70
CA ASP A 8 -4.80 14.53 46.17
C ASP A 8 -3.92 13.39 45.65
N ARG A 9 -3.09 12.83 46.54
CA ARG A 9 -2.11 11.79 46.22
C ARG A 9 -2.73 10.42 45.92
N THR A 10 -4.04 10.32 45.88
CA THR A 10 -4.79 9.06 45.71
C THR A 10 -5.24 8.79 44.28
N THR A 11 -5.22 9.79 43.38
CA THR A 11 -5.63 9.62 41.99
C THR A 11 -4.42 9.49 41.07
N ASN A 12 -4.47 8.50 40.19
CA ASN A 12 -3.44 8.26 39.15
C ASN A 12 -3.70 9.11 37.89
N ASP A 13 -4.26 10.33 38.03
CA ASP A 13 -4.60 11.20 36.92
C ASP A 13 -3.35 11.89 36.33
N LEU A 14 -3.42 12.25 35.06
CA LEU A 14 -2.46 13.14 34.44
C LEU A 14 -2.74 14.55 34.95
N ILE A 15 -1.73 15.20 35.56
CA ILE A 15 -1.83 16.53 36.16
C ILE A 15 -0.90 17.48 35.43
N VAL A 16 -1.45 18.60 34.97
CA VAL A 16 -0.73 19.72 34.35
C VAL A 16 -0.76 20.89 35.33
N GLU A 17 0.38 21.51 35.57
CA GLU A 17 0.53 22.69 36.44
C GLU A 17 1.26 23.80 35.69
N GLY A 18 0.64 24.96 35.57
CA GLY A 18 1.24 26.18 35.05
C GLY A 18 1.64 26.14 33.58
N ALA A 19 0.83 25.58 32.68
CA ALA A 19 1.13 25.54 31.25
C ALA A 19 0.95 26.93 30.61
N ARG A 20 2.01 27.39 29.90
CA ARG A 20 2.09 28.71 29.26
C ARG A 20 2.43 28.65 27.78
N GLN A 21 2.39 27.46 27.20
CA GLN A 21 2.72 27.26 25.79
C GLN A 21 1.81 28.09 24.88
N ASN A 22 2.38 28.84 23.93
CA ASN A 22 1.68 29.71 22.99
C ASN A 22 0.76 30.73 23.70
N ASN A 23 -0.56 30.62 23.52
CA ASN A 23 -1.53 31.56 24.13
C ASN A 23 -2.06 31.10 25.51
N LEU A 24 -1.60 29.99 26.07
CA LEU A 24 -2.05 29.47 27.36
C LEU A 24 -1.66 30.41 28.51
N LYS A 25 -2.55 30.64 29.45
CA LYS A 25 -2.43 31.59 30.55
C LYS A 25 -2.13 30.90 31.89
N SER A 26 -1.00 30.20 31.99
CA SER A 26 -0.56 29.47 33.18
C SER A 26 -1.66 28.55 33.75
N ILE A 27 -2.20 27.72 32.85
CA ILE A 27 -3.32 26.85 33.20
C ILE A 27 -2.90 25.59 33.94
N SER A 28 -3.77 25.14 34.86
CA SER A 28 -3.59 23.89 35.59
C SER A 28 -4.87 23.07 35.50
N LEU A 29 -4.72 21.75 35.22
CA LEU A 29 -5.87 20.85 35.06
C LEU A 29 -5.50 19.41 35.37
N ARG A 30 -6.55 18.58 35.56
CA ARG A 30 -6.45 17.11 35.70
C ARG A 30 -7.17 16.45 34.53
N ILE A 31 -6.56 15.40 33.98
CA ILE A 31 -7.12 14.56 32.93
C ILE A 31 -7.13 13.10 33.44
N PRO A 32 -8.30 12.45 33.54
CA PRO A 32 -8.38 11.09 34.03
C PRO A 32 -7.76 10.11 33.05
N HIS A 33 -6.98 9.16 33.57
CA HIS A 33 -6.48 8.07 32.75
C HIS A 33 -7.56 7.05 32.38
N ASN A 34 -7.31 6.31 31.28
CA ASN A 34 -8.19 5.25 30.78
C ASN A 34 -9.62 5.76 30.47
N ARG A 35 -9.72 7.01 30.03
CA ARG A 35 -10.94 7.71 29.66
C ARG A 35 -10.76 8.49 28.37
N VAL A 36 -11.88 8.82 27.74
CA VAL A 36 -11.93 9.75 26.61
C VAL A 36 -12.17 11.16 27.15
N THR A 37 -11.21 12.06 26.92
CA THR A 37 -11.32 13.49 27.30
C THR A 37 -11.46 14.31 26.03
N ALA A 38 -12.55 15.07 25.88
CA ALA A 38 -12.76 16.01 24.80
C ALA A 38 -12.25 17.41 25.22
N VAL A 39 -11.37 18.00 24.40
CA VAL A 39 -10.91 19.39 24.53
C VAL A 39 -11.67 20.23 23.50
N THR A 40 -12.53 21.11 23.96
CA THR A 40 -13.42 21.92 23.14
C THR A 40 -13.25 23.42 23.41
N GLY A 41 -14.00 24.28 22.71
CA GLY A 41 -13.98 25.73 22.83
C GLY A 41 -13.83 26.43 21.48
N LEU A 42 -13.85 27.76 21.48
CA LEU A 42 -13.77 28.57 20.26
C LEU A 42 -12.48 28.32 19.47
N SER A 43 -12.51 28.60 18.15
CA SER A 43 -11.28 28.56 17.35
C SER A 43 -10.27 29.57 17.89
N GLY A 44 -8.98 29.15 18.00
CA GLY A 44 -7.93 30.01 18.58
C GLY A 44 -7.98 30.15 20.11
N SER A 45 -8.80 29.37 20.84
CA SER A 45 -8.87 29.42 22.32
C SER A 45 -7.73 28.72 23.04
N GLY A 46 -6.84 27.98 22.31
CA GLY A 46 -5.69 27.29 22.89
C GLY A 46 -5.83 25.79 22.98
N LYS A 47 -6.85 25.17 22.34
CA LYS A 47 -7.05 23.72 22.34
C LYS A 47 -5.84 22.92 21.84
N SER A 48 -5.35 23.26 20.66
CA SER A 48 -4.18 22.59 20.06
C SER A 48 -2.91 22.87 20.86
N SER A 49 -2.77 24.08 21.44
CA SER A 49 -1.66 24.43 22.34
C SER A 49 -1.64 23.55 23.59
N LEU A 50 -2.81 23.21 24.16
CA LEU A 50 -2.91 22.26 25.27
C LEU A 50 -2.64 20.83 24.81
N ALA A 51 -3.37 20.36 23.78
CA ALA A 51 -3.36 18.95 23.41
C ALA A 51 -2.04 18.51 22.73
N PHE A 52 -1.57 19.29 21.75
CA PHE A 52 -0.39 18.93 20.95
C PHE A 52 0.89 19.58 21.47
N ASP A 53 0.89 20.91 21.63
CA ASP A 53 2.12 21.64 21.97
C ASP A 53 2.49 21.50 23.46
N THR A 54 1.58 20.97 24.31
CA THR A 54 1.85 20.73 25.73
C THR A 54 1.83 19.23 26.06
N LEU A 55 0.67 18.56 25.97
CA LEU A 55 0.54 17.15 26.42
C LEU A 55 1.32 16.19 25.52
N PHE A 56 1.08 16.25 24.22
CA PHE A 56 1.79 15.36 23.29
C PHE A 56 3.30 15.64 23.30
N ALA A 57 3.69 16.91 23.24
CA ALA A 57 5.10 17.31 23.23
C ALA A 57 5.85 16.82 24.47
N GLU A 58 5.29 16.96 25.68
CA GLU A 58 5.92 16.47 26.93
C GLU A 58 5.99 14.94 26.96
N GLY A 59 4.91 14.26 26.55
CA GLY A 59 4.88 12.78 26.52
C GLY A 59 5.91 12.21 25.55
N GLN A 60 6.05 12.83 24.38
CA GLN A 60 7.06 12.47 23.39
C GLN A 60 8.47 12.80 23.87
N TRP A 61 8.67 14.00 24.45
CA TRP A 61 9.96 14.43 24.96
C TRP A 61 10.50 13.45 26.01
N ARG A 62 9.68 13.06 27.00
CA ARG A 62 10.07 12.07 28.03
C ARG A 62 10.37 10.70 27.45
N TYR A 63 9.58 10.26 26.45
CA TYR A 63 9.85 9.00 25.78
C TYR A 63 11.20 9.02 25.07
N VAL A 64 11.47 10.08 24.28
CA VAL A 64 12.75 10.27 23.58
C VAL A 64 13.92 10.36 24.57
N GLU A 65 13.75 11.06 25.70
CA GLU A 65 14.79 11.19 26.73
C GLU A 65 15.12 9.84 27.41
N SER A 66 14.17 8.91 27.48
CA SER A 66 14.39 7.57 28.02
C SER A 66 15.22 6.67 27.09
N LEU A 67 15.38 7.04 25.81
CA LEU A 67 16.13 6.27 24.84
C LEU A 67 17.64 6.49 24.94
N SER A 68 18.43 5.56 24.39
CA SER A 68 19.89 5.71 24.32
C SER A 68 20.30 6.94 23.53
N THR A 69 21.48 7.50 23.82
CA THR A 69 22.02 8.66 23.11
C THR A 69 22.10 8.43 21.59
N TYR A 70 22.44 7.20 21.19
CA TYR A 70 22.50 6.83 19.78
C TYR A 70 21.11 6.88 19.12
N ALA A 71 20.08 6.32 19.73
CA ALA A 71 18.71 6.35 19.21
C ALA A 71 18.16 7.78 19.10
N ARG A 72 18.49 8.65 20.07
CA ARG A 72 18.09 10.07 20.05
C ARG A 72 18.63 10.87 18.86
N MET A 73 19.77 10.49 18.29
CA MET A 73 20.38 11.19 17.13
C MET A 73 19.56 11.04 15.85
N PHE A 74 18.70 10.02 15.76
CA PHE A 74 17.87 9.74 14.58
C PHE A 74 16.42 10.21 14.71
N LEU A 75 16.06 10.78 15.86
CA LEU A 75 14.72 11.29 16.10
C LEU A 75 14.68 12.82 16.00
N ASP A 76 13.56 13.36 15.52
CA ASP A 76 13.34 14.78 15.46
C ASP A 76 13.40 15.38 16.88
N LYS A 77 14.06 16.54 17.01
CA LYS A 77 14.15 17.26 18.27
C LYS A 77 12.78 17.81 18.62
N VAL A 78 12.16 17.27 19.64
CA VAL A 78 10.94 17.81 20.23
C VAL A 78 11.34 18.84 21.28
N ASN A 79 10.85 20.07 21.15
CA ASN A 79 11.06 21.09 22.15
C ASN A 79 10.20 20.78 23.39
N ARG A 80 10.80 20.94 24.56
CA ARG A 80 10.05 20.81 25.81
C ARG A 80 9.05 21.97 25.92
N PRO A 81 7.77 21.70 26.27
CA PRO A 81 6.77 22.73 26.41
C PRO A 81 7.04 23.66 27.60
N ASP A 82 6.56 24.90 27.52
CA ASP A 82 6.61 25.86 28.64
C ASP A 82 5.51 25.52 29.65
N VAL A 83 5.91 24.80 30.69
CA VAL A 83 5.01 24.26 31.75
C VAL A 83 5.82 24.11 33.03
N ASP A 84 5.22 24.42 34.19
CA ASP A 84 5.89 24.27 35.47
C ASP A 84 6.12 22.78 35.77
N ARG A 85 5.08 21.97 35.63
CA ARG A 85 5.15 20.52 35.90
C ARG A 85 4.03 19.75 35.20
N ILE A 86 4.36 18.55 34.70
CA ILE A 86 3.38 17.55 34.28
C ILE A 86 3.69 16.24 34.98
N THR A 87 2.73 15.66 35.69
CA THR A 87 2.88 14.38 36.39
C THR A 87 2.01 13.30 35.77
N ASN A 88 2.47 12.04 35.91
CA ASN A 88 1.79 10.84 35.40
C ASN A 88 1.55 10.86 33.88
N ILE A 89 2.34 11.59 33.09
CA ILE A 89 2.19 11.55 31.65
C ILE A 89 2.71 10.23 31.09
N ARG A 90 1.97 9.67 30.16
CA ARG A 90 2.29 8.42 29.43
C ARG A 90 3.01 8.73 28.12
N PRO A 91 3.72 7.76 27.51
CA PRO A 91 4.20 7.89 26.14
C PRO A 91 3.06 8.32 25.22
N ALA A 92 3.29 9.37 24.40
CA ALA A 92 2.22 9.99 23.64
C ALA A 92 2.32 9.69 22.14
N ILE A 93 1.18 9.51 21.50
CA ILE A 93 1.02 9.35 20.06
C ILE A 93 0.03 10.40 19.57
N ALA A 94 0.45 11.20 18.57
CA ALA A 94 -0.43 12.17 17.90
C ALA A 94 -1.00 11.60 16.61
N ILE A 95 -2.28 11.89 16.35
CA ILE A 95 -2.97 11.57 15.10
C ILE A 95 -3.53 12.88 14.54
N GLU A 96 -2.71 13.53 13.71
CA GLU A 96 -3.03 14.82 13.10
C GLU A 96 -3.74 14.65 11.76
N GLN A 97 -4.41 15.70 11.28
CA GLN A 97 -5.05 15.75 9.96
C GLN A 97 -4.06 15.80 8.79
N LYS A 98 -2.81 16.19 9.06
CA LYS A 98 -1.81 16.30 7.99
C LYS A 98 -1.51 14.91 7.42
N ASN A 99 -1.63 14.78 6.10
CA ASN A 99 -1.17 13.58 5.41
C ASN A 99 0.36 13.62 5.34
N PRO A 100 1.10 12.91 6.23
CA PRO A 100 2.56 12.95 6.25
C PRO A 100 3.16 12.19 5.06
N ILE A 101 2.36 11.37 4.37
CA ILE A 101 2.83 10.47 3.32
C ILE A 101 2.79 11.17 1.98
N ARG A 102 3.89 11.82 1.59
CA ARG A 102 4.06 12.51 0.29
C ARG A 102 4.67 11.63 -0.80
N THR A 103 4.95 10.35 -0.54
CA THR A 103 5.59 9.50 -1.53
C THR A 103 4.60 9.04 -2.60
N ALA A 104 4.97 9.20 -3.87
CA ALA A 104 4.14 8.79 -5.01
C ALA A 104 3.90 7.28 -5.11
N ARG A 105 4.64 6.47 -4.35
CA ARG A 105 4.55 5.01 -4.34
C ARG A 105 3.65 4.44 -3.24
N SER A 106 3.39 5.20 -2.18
CA SER A 106 2.60 4.72 -1.05
C SER A 106 1.13 4.49 -1.44
N THR A 107 0.56 3.38 -0.98
CA THR A 107 -0.84 3.01 -1.19
C THR A 107 -1.53 2.79 0.15
N VAL A 108 -2.86 2.70 0.16
CA VAL A 108 -3.63 2.31 1.35
C VAL A 108 -3.09 0.99 1.91
N GLY A 109 -2.87 -0.03 1.05
CA GLY A 109 -2.33 -1.32 1.47
C GLY A 109 -0.95 -1.23 2.13
N THR A 110 -0.05 -0.34 1.64
CA THR A 110 1.27 -0.14 2.28
C THR A 110 1.18 0.70 3.55
N ALA A 111 0.30 1.69 3.58
CA ALA A 111 0.09 2.54 4.76
C ALA A 111 -0.58 1.78 5.92
N THR A 112 -1.36 0.73 5.62
CA THR A 112 -2.02 -0.13 6.61
C THR A 112 -1.25 -1.41 6.93
N GLU A 113 -0.09 -1.61 6.32
CA GLU A 113 0.72 -2.85 6.39
C GLU A 113 0.01 -4.11 5.84
N LEU A 114 -1.19 -3.95 5.27
CA LEU A 114 -1.91 -5.06 4.62
C LEU A 114 -1.12 -5.60 3.43
N ALA A 115 -0.41 -4.74 2.70
CA ALA A 115 0.43 -5.15 1.58
C ALA A 115 1.55 -6.11 2.00
N ASP A 116 2.13 -5.93 3.19
CA ASP A 116 3.20 -6.81 3.68
C ASP A 116 2.65 -8.18 4.09
N LEU A 117 1.47 -8.21 4.71
CA LEU A 117 0.77 -9.45 5.02
C LEU A 117 0.35 -10.19 3.74
N LEU A 118 -0.16 -9.48 2.71
CA LEU A 118 -0.48 -10.07 1.41
C LEU A 118 0.75 -10.66 0.72
N ARG A 119 1.86 -9.91 0.69
CA ARG A 119 3.14 -10.40 0.13
C ARG A 119 3.60 -11.69 0.83
N LEU A 120 3.51 -11.73 2.16
CA LEU A 120 3.86 -12.91 2.93
C LEU A 120 2.91 -14.08 2.63
N LEU A 121 1.61 -13.83 2.54
CA LEU A 121 0.60 -14.83 2.20
C LEU A 121 0.87 -15.46 0.83
N PHE A 122 1.06 -14.62 -0.21
CA PHE A 122 1.38 -15.08 -1.56
C PHE A 122 2.71 -15.83 -1.65
N ALA A 123 3.71 -15.43 -0.86
CA ALA A 123 4.98 -16.15 -0.81
C ALA A 123 4.88 -17.53 -0.13
N LYS A 124 3.96 -17.69 0.82
CA LYS A 124 3.81 -18.93 1.59
C LYS A 124 2.88 -19.95 0.94
N ILE A 125 1.74 -19.51 0.41
CA ILE A 125 0.68 -20.40 -0.10
C ILE A 125 0.21 -20.08 -1.53
N GLY A 126 0.80 -19.07 -2.17
CA GLY A 126 0.52 -18.74 -3.58
C GLY A 126 0.98 -19.86 -4.52
N LYS A 127 0.24 -20.07 -5.61
CA LYS A 127 0.55 -21.07 -6.62
C LYS A 127 0.83 -20.41 -7.96
N PRO A 128 2.02 -20.56 -8.54
CA PRO A 128 2.29 -20.05 -9.88
C PRO A 128 1.42 -20.77 -10.91
N VAL A 129 0.77 -20.02 -11.78
CA VAL A 129 -0.03 -20.52 -12.89
C VAL A 129 0.65 -20.17 -14.20
N CYS A 130 0.88 -21.14 -15.04
CA CYS A 130 1.52 -20.92 -16.33
C CYS A 130 0.65 -20.02 -17.23
N PRO A 131 1.18 -18.91 -17.76
CA PRO A 131 0.41 -18.02 -18.62
C PRO A 131 0.00 -18.67 -19.94
N ASP A 132 0.80 -19.63 -20.42
CA ASP A 132 0.55 -20.31 -21.71
C ASP A 132 -0.38 -21.52 -21.54
N CYS A 133 -0.03 -22.44 -20.62
CA CYS A 133 -0.77 -23.69 -20.41
C CYS A 133 -1.96 -23.55 -19.46
N LYS A 134 -2.09 -22.45 -18.71
CA LYS A 134 -3.10 -22.23 -17.66
C LYS A 134 -3.10 -23.28 -16.54
N GLN A 135 -2.03 -24.07 -16.42
CA GLN A 135 -1.85 -25.07 -15.39
C GLN A 135 -1.04 -24.54 -14.22
N GLU A 136 -1.33 -25.02 -13.02
CA GLU A 136 -0.52 -24.74 -11.84
C GLU A 136 0.87 -25.34 -12.00
N ALA A 137 1.90 -24.53 -11.77
CA ALA A 137 3.27 -25.01 -11.67
C ALA A 137 3.49 -25.64 -10.29
N ARG A 138 4.15 -26.78 -10.26
CA ARG A 138 4.41 -27.52 -9.02
C ARG A 138 5.87 -27.40 -8.63
N GLY A 139 6.11 -27.02 -7.39
CA GLY A 139 7.36 -27.21 -6.68
C GLY A 139 7.15 -28.30 -5.63
N TYR A 140 8.11 -29.17 -5.47
CA TYR A 140 8.01 -30.33 -4.60
C TYR A 140 8.86 -30.14 -3.34
N HIS A 141 8.31 -30.51 -2.20
CA HIS A 141 9.03 -30.66 -0.94
C HIS A 141 9.37 -32.15 -0.71
N PRO A 142 10.50 -32.51 -0.08
CA PRO A 142 10.88 -33.91 0.12
C PRO A 142 9.75 -34.79 0.69
N GLY A 143 9.05 -34.29 1.69
CA GLY A 143 7.91 -34.99 2.29
C GLY A 143 6.75 -35.23 1.33
N SER A 144 6.40 -34.25 0.49
CA SER A 144 5.31 -34.40 -0.48
C SER A 144 5.64 -35.37 -1.60
N VAL A 145 6.92 -35.42 -2.04
CA VAL A 145 7.39 -36.43 -3.00
C VAL A 145 7.30 -37.83 -2.41
N ALA A 146 7.72 -37.98 -1.15
CA ALA A 146 7.65 -39.28 -0.47
C ALA A 146 6.19 -39.76 -0.31
N GLU A 147 5.27 -38.88 0.08
CA GLU A 147 3.85 -39.19 0.23
C GLU A 147 3.20 -39.59 -1.11
N GLU A 148 3.48 -38.81 -2.17
CA GLU A 148 3.01 -39.14 -3.53
C GLU A 148 3.50 -40.55 -3.97
N LEU A 149 4.80 -40.83 -3.77
CA LEU A 149 5.39 -42.10 -4.18
C LEU A 149 4.83 -43.28 -3.39
N LEU A 150 4.70 -43.16 -2.08
CA LEU A 150 4.16 -44.20 -1.21
C LEU A 150 2.69 -44.49 -1.50
N ALA A 151 1.90 -43.45 -1.79
CA ALA A 151 0.48 -43.61 -2.12
C ALA A 151 0.28 -44.22 -3.52
N ARG A 152 1.12 -43.84 -4.49
CA ARG A 152 0.92 -44.20 -5.91
C ARG A 152 1.57 -45.52 -6.30
N PHE A 153 2.65 -45.91 -5.61
CA PHE A 153 3.49 -47.06 -5.94
C PHE A 153 3.82 -47.92 -4.70
N PRO A 154 2.84 -48.38 -3.95
CA PRO A 154 3.09 -49.18 -2.75
C PRO A 154 3.89 -50.44 -3.12
N ASP A 155 4.84 -50.82 -2.27
CA ASP A 155 5.73 -51.97 -2.42
C ASP A 155 6.62 -52.01 -3.67
N ALA A 156 6.64 -50.97 -4.51
CA ALA A 156 7.51 -50.89 -5.67
C ALA A 156 8.99 -50.64 -5.25
N ARG A 157 9.93 -51.18 -6.03
CA ARG A 157 11.34 -50.89 -5.90
C ARG A 157 11.63 -49.56 -6.56
N ALA A 158 12.35 -48.68 -5.88
CA ALA A 158 12.71 -47.35 -6.39
C ALA A 158 14.20 -47.04 -6.17
N MET A 159 14.76 -46.22 -7.04
CA MET A 159 16.07 -45.61 -6.90
C MET A 159 15.91 -44.09 -6.81
N VAL A 160 16.51 -43.49 -5.80
CA VAL A 160 16.62 -42.05 -5.68
C VAL A 160 17.90 -41.60 -6.36
N LEU A 161 17.79 -40.66 -7.29
CA LEU A 161 18.84 -40.23 -8.20
C LEU A 161 18.92 -38.71 -8.23
N PHE A 162 20.09 -38.19 -8.59
CA PHE A 162 20.20 -36.79 -9.02
C PHE A 162 21.02 -36.70 -10.33
N PRO A 163 20.64 -35.77 -11.25
CA PRO A 163 21.35 -35.58 -12.50
C PRO A 163 22.69 -34.87 -12.27
N LEU A 164 23.74 -35.33 -12.93
CA LEU A 164 24.99 -34.60 -13.00
C LEU A 164 24.93 -33.52 -14.09
N LYS A 165 25.42 -32.33 -13.77
CA LYS A 165 25.64 -31.27 -14.78
C LYS A 165 26.72 -31.69 -15.75
N ASP A 166 26.53 -31.39 -17.03
CA ASP A 166 27.51 -31.64 -18.09
C ASP A 166 28.74 -30.73 -17.87
N LEU A 167 29.86 -31.33 -17.48
CA LEU A 167 31.10 -30.61 -17.17
C LEU A 167 32.03 -30.50 -18.37
N GLY A 168 31.60 -30.70 -19.56
CA GLY A 168 32.47 -30.64 -20.74
C GLY A 168 33.61 -31.69 -20.78
N PRO A 169 34.29 -31.87 -21.90
CA PRO A 169 35.35 -32.87 -22.04
C PRO A 169 36.57 -32.54 -21.17
N GLY A 170 37.09 -33.54 -20.47
CA GLY A 170 38.35 -33.45 -19.71
C GLY A 170 38.25 -33.37 -18.19
N HIS A 171 37.04 -33.28 -17.61
CA HIS A 171 36.84 -33.18 -16.15
C HIS A 171 36.38 -34.49 -15.49
N ASP A 172 36.29 -35.58 -16.23
CA ASP A 172 35.68 -36.83 -15.79
C ASP A 172 36.34 -37.42 -14.54
N ARG A 173 37.67 -37.46 -14.50
CA ARG A 173 38.41 -38.06 -13.39
C ARG A 173 38.32 -37.27 -12.09
N SER A 174 38.39 -35.95 -12.17
CA SER A 174 38.28 -35.08 -11.00
C SER A 174 36.88 -35.11 -10.41
N LEU A 175 35.83 -35.28 -11.26
CA LEU A 175 34.46 -35.43 -10.86
C LEU A 175 34.23 -36.78 -10.17
N LEU A 176 34.71 -37.89 -10.76
CA LEU A 176 34.61 -39.21 -10.16
C LEU A 176 35.28 -39.26 -8.78
N ASP A 177 36.49 -38.71 -8.64
CA ASP A 177 37.18 -38.60 -7.36
C ASP A 177 36.39 -37.74 -6.33
N SER A 178 35.78 -36.67 -6.79
CA SER A 178 34.95 -35.81 -5.94
C SER A 178 33.70 -36.55 -5.44
N LEU A 179 33.00 -37.29 -6.30
CA LEU A 179 31.84 -38.10 -5.95
C LEU A 179 32.18 -39.19 -4.94
N LEU A 180 33.29 -39.92 -5.18
CA LEU A 180 33.79 -40.94 -4.28
C LEU A 180 34.17 -40.40 -2.89
N LYS A 181 34.83 -39.23 -2.83
CA LYS A 181 35.14 -38.54 -1.56
C LYS A 181 33.91 -38.13 -0.78
N ARG A 182 32.79 -37.87 -1.47
CA ARG A 182 31.49 -37.52 -0.88
C ARG A 182 30.64 -38.75 -0.55
N GLY A 183 31.15 -39.96 -0.79
CA GLY A 183 30.51 -41.22 -0.43
C GLY A 183 29.53 -41.79 -1.47
N PHE A 184 29.51 -41.23 -2.67
CA PHE A 184 28.71 -41.76 -3.77
C PHE A 184 29.47 -42.87 -4.47
N THR A 185 28.85 -44.03 -4.67
CA THR A 185 29.53 -45.20 -5.21
C THR A 185 28.99 -45.68 -6.56
N ARG A 186 27.86 -45.17 -7.00
CA ARG A 186 27.18 -45.67 -8.20
C ARG A 186 26.64 -44.56 -9.09
N LEU A 187 26.78 -44.77 -10.39
CA LEU A 187 26.15 -43.97 -11.43
C LEU A 187 25.14 -44.80 -12.23
N ARG A 188 24.20 -44.10 -12.81
CA ARG A 188 23.29 -44.63 -13.81
C ARG A 188 23.51 -43.89 -15.13
N CYS A 189 23.86 -44.62 -16.20
CA CYS A 189 24.00 -44.14 -17.57
C CYS A 189 22.97 -44.84 -18.45
N GLY A 190 21.90 -44.20 -18.85
CA GLY A 190 20.79 -44.86 -19.53
C GLY A 190 20.16 -45.97 -18.69
N GLU A 191 20.29 -47.24 -19.07
CA GLU A 191 19.80 -48.38 -18.29
C GLU A 191 20.91 -49.07 -17.46
N GLU A 192 22.16 -48.73 -17.70
CA GLU A 192 23.31 -49.36 -17.03
C GLU A 192 23.61 -48.70 -15.68
N LEU A 193 23.97 -49.56 -14.70
CA LEU A 193 24.45 -49.17 -13.40
C LEU A 193 25.96 -49.40 -13.34
N LEU A 194 26.73 -48.36 -13.12
CA LEU A 194 28.18 -48.39 -13.08
C LEU A 194 28.69 -48.18 -11.63
N ASP A 195 29.67 -48.97 -11.21
CA ASP A 195 30.35 -48.77 -9.93
C ASP A 195 31.51 -47.80 -10.10
N LEU A 196 31.52 -46.71 -9.30
CA LEU A 196 32.55 -45.66 -9.39
C LEU A 196 33.96 -46.14 -9.02
N HIS A 197 34.08 -47.24 -8.25
CA HIS A 197 35.37 -47.80 -7.91
C HIS A 197 36.02 -48.53 -9.08
N GLU A 198 35.24 -49.02 -10.03
CA GLU A 198 35.68 -49.79 -11.18
C GLU A 198 35.86 -48.91 -12.45
N GLN A 199 35.33 -47.70 -12.42
CA GLN A 199 35.30 -46.81 -13.59
C GLN A 199 36.47 -45.80 -13.57
N ALA A 200 37.25 -45.78 -14.64
CA ALA A 200 38.30 -44.78 -14.83
C ALA A 200 37.88 -43.56 -15.66
N VAL A 201 36.85 -43.70 -16.48
CA VAL A 201 36.34 -42.69 -17.42
C VAL A 201 34.82 -42.83 -17.53
N LEU A 202 34.10 -41.70 -17.65
CA LEU A 202 32.65 -41.68 -17.89
C LEU A 202 32.32 -42.16 -19.32
N PRO A 203 31.21 -42.90 -19.54
CA PRO A 203 30.81 -43.33 -20.87
C PRO A 203 30.60 -42.17 -21.84
N GLU A 204 31.02 -42.34 -23.12
CA GLU A 204 30.89 -41.29 -24.14
C GLU A 204 29.42 -40.99 -24.55
N THR A 205 28.49 -41.87 -24.26
CA THR A 205 27.06 -41.72 -24.57
C THR A 205 26.39 -40.74 -23.60
N ARG A 206 26.46 -39.45 -23.90
CA ARG A 206 25.88 -38.38 -23.09
C ARG A 206 24.43 -38.08 -23.40
N GLU A 207 23.83 -38.67 -24.42
CA GLU A 207 22.45 -38.35 -24.87
C GLU A 207 21.38 -38.67 -23.83
N SER A 208 21.59 -39.64 -22.94
CA SER A 208 20.62 -40.00 -21.89
C SER A 208 20.88 -39.36 -20.51
N GLY A 209 21.92 -38.56 -20.38
CA GLY A 209 22.32 -37.95 -19.10
C GLY A 209 22.88 -38.97 -18.10
N ILE A 210 23.81 -38.49 -17.25
CA ILE A 210 24.41 -39.29 -16.18
C ILE A 210 23.68 -38.92 -14.86
N GLN A 211 23.26 -39.93 -14.09
CA GLN A 211 22.65 -39.74 -12.79
C GLN A 211 23.48 -40.44 -11.70
N VAL A 212 23.60 -39.78 -10.54
CA VAL A 212 24.18 -40.41 -9.34
C VAL A 212 23.07 -41.14 -8.59
N VAL A 213 23.34 -42.37 -8.17
CA VAL A 213 22.40 -43.18 -7.36
C VAL A 213 22.69 -42.90 -5.90
N LEU A 214 21.72 -42.29 -5.22
CA LEU A 214 21.79 -42.00 -3.78
C LEU A 214 21.37 -43.19 -2.94
N ASP A 215 20.20 -43.75 -3.27
CA ASP A 215 19.63 -44.85 -2.49
C ASP A 215 18.77 -45.76 -3.35
N ARG A 216 18.62 -47.01 -2.89
CA ARG A 216 17.75 -48.04 -3.47
C ARG A 216 16.88 -48.63 -2.36
N LEU A 217 15.60 -48.46 -2.46
CA LEU A 217 14.65 -48.82 -1.41
C LEU A 217 13.33 -49.39 -2.00
N VAL A 218 12.55 -49.99 -1.14
CA VAL A 218 11.17 -50.37 -1.44
C VAL A 218 10.24 -49.32 -0.85
N LEU A 219 9.28 -48.86 -1.63
CA LEU A 219 8.32 -47.78 -1.24
C LEU A 219 7.30 -48.36 -0.26
N ARG A 220 7.68 -48.37 1.04
CA ARG A 220 6.86 -48.77 2.19
C ARG A 220 6.83 -47.70 3.25
N PRO A 221 5.76 -47.63 4.06
CA PRO A 221 5.67 -46.68 5.16
C PRO A 221 6.87 -46.71 6.09
N ASP A 222 7.43 -47.88 6.37
CA ASP A 222 8.61 -48.05 7.23
C ASP A 222 9.87 -47.36 6.67
N ASN A 223 9.97 -47.20 5.37
CA ASN A 223 11.10 -46.57 4.69
C ASN A 223 10.85 -45.06 4.45
N ARG A 224 9.76 -44.49 4.94
CA ARG A 224 9.38 -43.09 4.67
C ARG A 224 10.49 -42.08 5.07
N HIS A 225 11.09 -42.27 6.24
CA HIS A 225 12.15 -41.38 6.73
C HIS A 225 13.38 -41.41 5.83
N ARG A 226 13.85 -42.61 5.49
CA ARG A 226 14.98 -42.85 4.61
C ARG A 226 14.75 -42.30 3.20
N LEU A 227 13.52 -42.41 2.69
CA LEU A 227 13.14 -41.85 1.39
C LEU A 227 13.20 -40.33 1.41
N ILE A 228 12.70 -39.68 2.46
CA ILE A 228 12.75 -38.21 2.62
C ILE A 228 14.19 -37.71 2.68
N GLU A 229 15.04 -38.34 3.49
CA GLU A 229 16.46 -38.00 3.58
C GLU A 229 17.18 -38.10 2.23
N ALA A 230 16.96 -39.21 1.50
CA ALA A 230 17.57 -39.39 0.18
C ALA A 230 17.09 -38.33 -0.83
N ILE A 231 15.81 -37.97 -0.83
CA ILE A 231 15.26 -36.91 -1.67
C ILE A 231 15.85 -35.54 -1.30
N GLU A 232 16.02 -35.26 -0.01
CA GLU A 232 16.59 -34.02 0.48
C GLU A 232 18.03 -33.86 0.01
N VAL A 233 18.84 -34.91 0.13
CA VAL A 233 20.20 -34.94 -0.41
C VAL A 233 20.20 -34.72 -1.93
N ALA A 234 19.30 -35.38 -2.67
CA ALA A 234 19.20 -35.18 -4.13
C ALA A 234 18.93 -33.72 -4.49
N PHE A 235 17.99 -33.08 -3.78
CA PHE A 235 17.68 -31.66 -4.01
C PHE A 235 18.86 -30.74 -3.68
N GLN A 236 19.64 -31.05 -2.64
CA GLN A 236 20.83 -30.26 -2.28
C GLN A 236 21.92 -30.40 -3.33
N GLU A 237 22.16 -31.62 -3.83
CA GLU A 237 23.24 -31.92 -4.77
C GLU A 237 22.99 -31.40 -6.19
N ALA A 238 21.75 -31.42 -6.64
CA ALA A 238 21.37 -31.03 -8.01
C ALA A 238 20.51 -29.76 -8.06
N GLU A 239 20.84 -28.75 -7.23
CA GLU A 239 20.21 -27.43 -7.25
C GLU A 239 18.68 -27.50 -7.28
N GLY A 240 18.10 -28.34 -6.43
CA GLY A 240 16.66 -28.50 -6.30
C GLY A 240 16.03 -29.50 -7.27
N THR A 241 16.81 -30.35 -7.94
CA THR A 241 16.27 -31.40 -8.83
C THR A 241 16.53 -32.80 -8.25
N CYS A 242 15.50 -33.62 -8.17
CA CYS A 242 15.58 -35.03 -7.79
C CYS A 242 14.93 -35.88 -8.85
N GLN A 243 15.50 -37.03 -9.13
CA GLN A 243 14.94 -38.02 -10.03
C GLN A 243 14.67 -39.33 -9.30
N ILE A 244 13.52 -39.92 -9.52
CA ILE A 244 13.13 -41.21 -8.92
C ILE A 244 12.83 -42.18 -10.03
N LEU A 245 13.61 -43.26 -10.12
CA LEU A 245 13.33 -44.36 -10.99
C LEU A 245 12.51 -45.40 -10.23
N VAL A 246 11.24 -45.54 -10.59
CA VAL A 246 10.39 -46.63 -10.08
C VAL A 246 10.47 -47.79 -11.05
N ILE A 247 10.99 -48.92 -10.59
CA ILE A 247 11.25 -50.12 -11.43
C ILE A 247 9.93 -50.59 -12.05
N GLY A 248 9.92 -50.70 -13.39
CA GLY A 248 8.73 -51.07 -14.15
C GLY A 248 7.73 -49.94 -14.42
N GLN A 249 7.96 -48.73 -13.89
CA GLN A 249 7.06 -47.59 -14.02
C GLN A 249 7.74 -46.34 -14.62
N GLY A 250 9.08 -46.37 -14.81
CA GLY A 250 9.84 -45.31 -15.44
C GLY A 250 10.45 -44.26 -14.51
N LEU A 251 11.15 -43.33 -15.12
CA LEU A 251 11.85 -42.25 -14.44
C LEU A 251 10.90 -41.05 -14.22
N ARG A 252 10.91 -40.49 -13.01
CA ARG A 252 10.15 -39.30 -12.63
C ARG A 252 11.11 -38.20 -12.14
N THR A 253 10.89 -36.98 -12.59
CA THR A 253 11.68 -35.83 -12.17
C THR A 253 10.85 -34.92 -11.27
N TYR A 254 11.38 -34.62 -10.11
CA TYR A 254 10.83 -33.68 -9.13
C TYR A 254 11.74 -32.49 -9.01
N SER A 255 11.19 -31.32 -8.76
CA SER A 255 11.98 -30.11 -8.56
C SER A 255 11.41 -29.28 -7.41
N THR A 256 12.30 -28.71 -6.61
CA THR A 256 11.91 -27.70 -5.61
C THR A 256 11.52 -26.38 -6.26
N HIS A 257 11.97 -26.14 -7.50
CA HIS A 257 11.57 -24.99 -8.30
C HIS A 257 10.19 -25.22 -8.91
N PHE A 258 9.36 -24.22 -8.88
CA PHE A 258 8.07 -24.27 -9.54
C PHE A 258 8.26 -24.45 -11.06
N ARG A 259 7.70 -25.50 -11.60
CA ARG A 259 7.77 -25.85 -13.03
C ARG A 259 6.39 -26.23 -13.56
N CYS A 260 6.06 -25.69 -14.74
CA CYS A 260 4.85 -26.09 -15.45
C CYS A 260 5.00 -27.50 -15.99
N GLN A 261 4.04 -28.38 -15.69
CA GLN A 261 4.04 -29.76 -16.17
C GLN A 261 3.76 -29.87 -17.68
N GLY A 262 3.07 -28.88 -18.27
CA GLY A 262 2.72 -28.89 -19.69
C GLY A 262 3.84 -28.44 -20.62
N CYS A 263 4.48 -27.29 -20.34
CA CYS A 263 5.50 -26.69 -21.22
C CYS A 263 6.90 -26.64 -20.62
N GLY A 264 7.08 -27.09 -19.37
CA GLY A 264 8.38 -27.06 -18.70
C GLY A 264 8.87 -25.69 -18.23
N ARG A 265 8.10 -24.60 -18.39
CA ARG A 265 8.48 -23.26 -17.92
C ARG A 265 8.77 -23.27 -16.44
N THR A 266 9.90 -22.71 -16.04
CA THR A 266 10.30 -22.52 -14.64
C THR A 266 9.85 -21.14 -14.14
N PHE A 267 9.53 -21.06 -12.85
CA PHE A 267 9.11 -19.84 -12.18
C PHE A 267 10.13 -19.44 -11.10
N GLU A 268 10.22 -18.15 -10.84
CA GLU A 268 11.06 -17.65 -9.77
C GLU A 268 10.59 -18.16 -8.39
N PRO A 269 11.51 -18.36 -7.44
CA PRO A 269 11.15 -18.71 -6.07
C PRO A 269 10.20 -17.68 -5.46
N LEU A 270 9.14 -18.14 -4.81
CA LEU A 270 8.16 -17.27 -4.18
C LEU A 270 8.75 -16.64 -2.91
N ARG A 271 9.19 -15.40 -3.04
CA ARG A 271 9.69 -14.58 -1.93
C ARG A 271 8.78 -13.37 -1.75
N PRO A 272 8.56 -12.85 -0.52
CA PRO A 272 7.73 -11.65 -0.31
C PRO A 272 8.16 -10.46 -1.17
N LEU A 273 9.45 -10.31 -1.44
CA LEU A 273 10.02 -9.25 -2.28
C LEU A 273 9.60 -9.33 -3.75
N LEU A 274 9.22 -10.52 -4.26
CA LEU A 274 8.69 -10.71 -5.61
C LEU A 274 7.36 -9.95 -5.80
N PHE A 275 6.60 -9.79 -4.74
CA PHE A 275 5.30 -9.11 -4.73
C PHE A 275 5.40 -7.64 -4.29
N SER A 276 6.62 -7.09 -4.20
CA SER A 276 6.85 -5.71 -3.79
C SER A 276 7.20 -4.83 -4.99
N PHE A 277 6.35 -3.87 -5.29
CA PHE A 277 6.65 -2.84 -6.31
C PHE A 277 7.71 -1.81 -5.85
N ASN A 278 8.09 -1.82 -4.57
CA ASN A 278 9.15 -0.98 -4.01
C ASN A 278 10.54 -1.66 -4.06
N HIS A 279 10.61 -2.92 -4.49
CA HIS A 279 11.85 -3.68 -4.58
C HIS A 279 12.12 -4.12 -6.02
N PRO A 280 13.38 -4.08 -6.52
CA PRO A 280 13.72 -4.44 -7.90
C PRO A 280 13.28 -5.84 -8.33
N LEU A 281 13.23 -6.82 -7.41
CA LEU A 281 12.75 -8.18 -7.71
C LEU A 281 11.28 -8.23 -8.13
N GLY A 282 10.44 -7.34 -7.62
CA GLY A 282 9.00 -7.35 -7.91
C GLY A 282 8.53 -6.18 -8.77
N ALA A 283 9.28 -5.09 -8.81
CA ALA A 283 8.91 -3.90 -9.56
C ALA A 283 8.92 -4.13 -11.07
N CYS A 284 7.94 -3.55 -11.76
CA CYS A 284 7.96 -3.48 -13.22
C CYS A 284 9.26 -2.82 -13.71
N PRO A 285 10.02 -3.44 -14.63
CA PRO A 285 11.30 -2.93 -15.07
C PRO A 285 11.19 -1.58 -15.80
N GLU A 286 10.08 -1.30 -16.48
CA GLU A 286 9.87 -0.07 -17.23
C GLU A 286 9.51 1.09 -16.30
N CYS A 287 8.42 1.00 -15.56
CA CYS A 287 7.98 2.08 -14.67
C CYS A 287 8.66 2.03 -13.28
N LYS A 288 9.52 1.06 -13.00
CA LYS A 288 10.24 0.91 -11.73
C LYS A 288 9.31 0.94 -10.51
N GLY A 289 8.09 0.41 -10.63
CA GLY A 289 7.11 0.34 -9.56
C GLY A 289 6.23 1.58 -9.39
N PHE A 290 6.27 2.56 -10.30
CA PHE A 290 5.37 3.72 -10.25
C PHE A 290 3.98 3.45 -10.81
N GLY A 291 3.84 2.49 -11.74
CA GLY A 291 2.58 2.16 -12.42
C GLY A 291 2.27 3.08 -13.60
N ASN A 292 2.95 4.19 -13.70
CA ASN A 292 2.86 5.16 -14.79
C ASN A 292 4.24 5.54 -15.30
N ILE A 293 4.28 6.03 -16.50
CA ILE A 293 5.48 6.60 -17.14
C ILE A 293 5.13 8.00 -17.63
N LEU A 294 6.13 8.85 -17.74
CA LEU A 294 5.94 10.16 -18.33
C LEU A 294 6.02 10.03 -19.85
N GLN A 295 4.91 10.28 -20.52
CA GLN A 295 4.82 10.29 -21.97
C GLN A 295 4.53 11.70 -22.47
N TYR A 296 4.90 11.98 -23.73
CA TYR A 296 4.51 13.22 -24.39
C TYR A 296 3.02 13.19 -24.67
N ASP A 297 2.34 14.21 -24.19
CA ASP A 297 0.89 14.32 -24.25
C ASP A 297 0.48 15.05 -25.53
N LYS A 298 -0.36 14.40 -26.34
CA LYS A 298 -0.83 14.96 -27.59
C LYS A 298 -1.61 16.27 -27.40
N ASP A 299 -2.38 16.37 -26.32
CA ASP A 299 -3.20 17.55 -26.04
C ASP A 299 -2.36 18.72 -25.50
N LEU A 300 -1.23 18.45 -24.84
CA LEU A 300 -0.27 19.48 -24.45
C LEU A 300 0.58 19.97 -25.62
N VAL A 301 0.87 19.10 -26.59
CA VAL A 301 1.66 19.42 -27.78
C VAL A 301 0.80 20.10 -28.83
N ILE A 302 -0.46 19.71 -28.94
CA ILE A 302 -1.46 20.22 -29.90
C ILE A 302 -2.70 20.68 -29.09
N PRO A 303 -2.59 21.80 -28.37
CA PRO A 303 -3.65 22.24 -27.46
C PRO A 303 -4.89 22.80 -28.19
N ASP A 304 -4.71 23.27 -29.42
CA ASP A 304 -5.79 23.84 -30.23
C ASP A 304 -5.83 23.15 -31.60
N ARG A 305 -6.63 22.11 -31.73
CA ARG A 305 -6.78 21.32 -32.95
C ARG A 305 -7.54 22.03 -34.07
N SER A 306 -8.11 23.21 -33.81
CA SER A 306 -8.74 24.06 -34.82
C SER A 306 -7.71 24.83 -35.64
N LYS A 307 -6.47 24.95 -35.19
CA LYS A 307 -5.36 25.54 -35.95
C LYS A 307 -4.88 24.58 -37.02
N SER A 308 -4.38 25.18 -38.10
CA SER A 308 -3.74 24.45 -39.20
C SER A 308 -2.25 24.23 -38.94
N LEU A 309 -1.62 23.37 -39.76
CA LEU A 309 -0.17 23.18 -39.76
C LEU A 309 0.57 24.48 -40.07
N ALA A 310 0.10 25.24 -41.06
CA ALA A 310 0.65 26.56 -41.40
C ALA A 310 0.43 27.59 -40.28
N GLY A 311 -0.66 27.44 -39.51
CA GLY A 311 -1.02 28.28 -38.37
C GLY A 311 -0.30 27.92 -37.06
N GLY A 312 0.66 26.97 -37.08
CA GLY A 312 1.47 26.61 -35.91
C GLY A 312 0.71 25.80 -34.86
N VAL A 313 -0.04 24.79 -35.28
CA VAL A 313 -0.82 23.89 -34.41
C VAL A 313 0.05 23.15 -33.43
N ILE A 314 1.33 22.87 -33.78
CA ILE A 314 2.29 22.17 -32.92
C ILE A 314 2.99 23.19 -32.02
N GLU A 315 2.50 23.32 -30.78
CA GLU A 315 2.90 24.37 -29.84
C GLU A 315 4.42 24.43 -29.58
N PRO A 316 5.15 23.32 -29.35
CA PRO A 316 6.59 23.38 -29.11
C PRO A 316 7.39 23.92 -30.29
N TRP A 317 6.89 23.82 -31.52
CA TRP A 317 7.57 24.33 -32.73
C TRP A 317 7.31 25.81 -32.97
N SER A 318 6.31 26.39 -32.35
CA SER A 318 6.07 27.83 -32.37
C SER A 318 7.05 28.64 -31.49
N LYS A 319 7.94 27.96 -30.75
CA LYS A 319 8.94 28.60 -29.86
C LYS A 319 10.21 28.97 -30.63
N PRO A 320 10.90 30.03 -30.23
CA PRO A 320 12.19 30.41 -30.82
C PRO A 320 13.19 29.26 -30.82
N GLY A 321 13.84 29.01 -31.94
CA GLY A 321 14.83 27.93 -32.11
C GLY A 321 14.26 26.59 -32.58
N SER A 322 12.94 26.47 -32.78
CA SER A 322 12.29 25.27 -33.33
C SER A 322 11.80 25.43 -34.75
N ASP A 323 12.05 26.59 -35.39
CA ASP A 323 11.58 26.94 -36.74
C ASP A 323 11.97 25.93 -37.82
N TRP A 324 13.11 25.25 -37.62
CA TRP A 324 13.59 24.25 -38.57
C TRP A 324 12.62 23.07 -38.62
N TRP A 325 12.13 22.58 -37.50
CA TRP A 325 11.20 21.45 -37.40
C TRP A 325 9.85 21.79 -38.04
N GLN A 326 9.33 23.00 -37.78
CA GLN A 326 8.11 23.49 -38.40
C GLN A 326 8.25 23.55 -39.92
N LYS A 327 9.38 24.06 -40.44
CA LYS A 327 9.63 24.13 -41.89
C LYS A 327 9.72 22.75 -42.54
N GLN A 328 10.39 21.79 -41.88
CA GLN A 328 10.55 20.44 -42.42
C GLN A 328 9.21 19.71 -42.55
N ILE A 329 8.36 19.77 -41.50
CA ILE A 329 7.05 19.12 -41.57
C ILE A 329 6.14 19.76 -42.64
N LEU A 330 6.15 21.08 -42.77
CA LEU A 330 5.37 21.77 -43.81
C LEU A 330 5.81 21.37 -45.21
N LEU A 331 7.12 21.27 -45.46
CA LEU A 331 7.66 20.81 -46.75
C LEU A 331 7.28 19.36 -47.05
N ALA A 332 7.38 18.49 -46.04
CA ALA A 332 7.04 17.08 -46.16
C ALA A 332 5.54 16.87 -46.48
N MET A 333 4.67 17.52 -45.72
CA MET A 333 3.22 17.42 -45.90
C MET A 333 2.77 18.01 -47.23
N LYS A 334 3.38 19.12 -47.66
CA LYS A 334 3.12 19.69 -49.00
C LYS A 334 3.48 18.74 -50.14
N LYS A 335 4.61 18.02 -50.03
CA LYS A 335 4.99 17.01 -51.04
C LYS A 335 4.00 15.84 -51.12
N GLN A 336 3.31 15.54 -50.02
CA GLN A 336 2.28 14.50 -49.95
C GLN A 336 0.88 15.00 -50.35
N GLY A 337 0.74 16.26 -50.77
CA GLY A 337 -0.54 16.84 -51.22
C GLY A 337 -1.49 17.19 -50.07
N VAL A 338 -0.99 17.29 -48.83
CA VAL A 338 -1.81 17.66 -47.66
C VAL A 338 -2.09 19.17 -47.67
N ASP A 339 -3.35 19.54 -47.46
CA ASP A 339 -3.73 20.95 -47.27
C ASP A 339 -3.20 21.48 -45.93
N LEU A 340 -2.20 22.35 -46.00
CA LEU A 340 -1.54 22.93 -44.82
C LEU A 340 -2.40 23.99 -44.10
N THR A 341 -3.50 24.43 -44.74
CA THR A 341 -4.39 25.45 -44.15
C THR A 341 -5.62 24.86 -43.49
N ALA A 342 -5.90 23.58 -43.73
CA ALA A 342 -6.98 22.87 -43.08
C ALA A 342 -6.75 22.73 -41.55
N PRO A 343 -7.80 22.83 -40.73
CA PRO A 343 -7.73 22.54 -39.30
C PRO A 343 -7.14 21.14 -39.04
N PHE A 344 -6.25 21.01 -38.02
CA PHE A 344 -5.59 19.73 -37.72
C PHE A 344 -6.60 18.61 -37.48
N GLN A 345 -7.72 18.90 -36.82
CA GLN A 345 -8.79 17.92 -36.54
C GLN A 345 -9.48 17.38 -37.80
N GLU A 346 -9.40 18.10 -38.95
CA GLU A 346 -10.01 17.71 -40.24
C GLU A 346 -9.05 16.91 -41.10
N LEU A 347 -7.76 16.84 -40.72
CA LEU A 347 -6.78 16.03 -41.43
C LEU A 347 -7.09 14.53 -41.26
N PRO A 348 -6.85 13.71 -42.30
CA PRO A 348 -6.97 12.25 -42.17
C PRO A 348 -6.14 11.71 -41.00
N GLU A 349 -6.64 10.70 -40.31
CA GLU A 349 -5.98 10.13 -39.14
C GLU A 349 -4.57 9.62 -39.45
N GLU A 350 -4.37 9.05 -40.63
CA GLU A 350 -3.05 8.60 -41.12
C GLU A 350 -2.05 9.77 -41.20
N VAL A 351 -2.51 10.93 -41.65
CA VAL A 351 -1.68 12.15 -41.73
C VAL A 351 -1.37 12.68 -40.32
N GLN A 352 -2.37 12.69 -39.41
CA GLN A 352 -2.15 13.09 -38.04
C GLN A 352 -1.14 12.16 -37.35
N GLN A 353 -1.24 10.86 -37.60
CA GLN A 353 -0.30 9.86 -37.05
C GLN A 353 1.10 10.04 -37.65
N LEU A 354 1.21 10.31 -38.97
CA LEU A 354 2.50 10.57 -39.61
C LEU A 354 3.18 11.84 -39.06
N ILE A 355 2.42 12.88 -38.80
CA ILE A 355 2.93 14.11 -38.16
C ILE A 355 3.45 13.80 -36.73
N TRP A 356 2.77 12.93 -36.02
CA TRP A 356 3.15 12.57 -34.66
C TRP A 356 4.34 11.61 -34.61
N GLU A 357 4.26 10.46 -35.27
CA GLU A 357 5.27 9.39 -35.21
C GLU A 357 6.45 9.62 -36.15
N GLY A 358 6.23 10.36 -37.25
CA GLY A 358 7.21 10.50 -38.34
C GLY A 358 7.33 9.22 -39.18
N SER A 359 8.31 9.23 -40.08
CA SER A 359 8.73 8.10 -40.91
C SER A 359 10.22 8.23 -41.25
N ASP A 360 10.77 7.30 -42.03
CA ASP A 360 12.16 7.38 -42.51
C ASP A 360 12.43 8.65 -43.38
N GLN A 361 11.38 9.23 -43.92
CA GLN A 361 11.48 10.42 -44.80
C GLN A 361 10.91 11.70 -44.17
N VAL A 362 10.20 11.60 -43.07
CA VAL A 362 9.50 12.72 -42.42
C VAL A 362 9.81 12.72 -40.91
N GLU A 363 10.49 13.74 -40.47
CA GLU A 363 10.72 13.94 -39.05
C GLU A 363 9.47 14.50 -38.37
N GLY A 364 8.84 13.68 -37.49
CA GLY A 364 7.64 14.05 -36.75
C GLY A 364 7.92 14.61 -35.35
N VAL A 365 6.83 14.79 -34.60
CA VAL A 365 6.88 15.30 -33.24
C VAL A 365 7.72 14.38 -32.32
N ARG A 366 7.67 13.08 -32.54
CA ARG A 366 8.41 12.11 -31.72
C ARG A 366 9.91 12.27 -31.86
N GLN A 367 10.42 12.37 -33.11
CA GLN A 367 11.85 12.58 -33.38
C GLN A 367 12.34 13.92 -32.80
N TYR A 368 11.51 14.97 -32.83
CA TYR A 368 11.84 16.22 -32.16
C TYR A 368 12.08 16.05 -30.67
N PHE A 369 11.20 15.35 -29.99
CA PHE A 369 11.39 15.10 -28.55
C PHE A 369 12.55 14.16 -28.29
N ASP A 370 12.78 13.14 -29.12
CA ASP A 370 13.94 12.25 -29.01
C ASP A 370 15.26 13.03 -29.16
N TYR A 371 15.32 13.96 -30.11
CA TYR A 371 16.46 14.87 -30.23
C TYR A 371 16.63 15.75 -29.00
N LEU A 372 15.56 16.28 -28.41
CA LEU A 372 15.66 17.07 -27.17
C LEU A 372 16.11 16.22 -25.97
N GLU A 373 15.74 14.95 -25.91
CA GLU A 373 16.22 14.02 -24.86
C GLU A 373 17.74 13.87 -24.86
N THR A 374 18.38 13.86 -26.02
CA THR A 374 19.86 13.83 -26.11
C THR A 374 20.50 15.07 -25.49
N LYS A 375 19.75 16.17 -25.39
CA LYS A 375 20.18 17.45 -24.80
C LYS A 375 19.66 17.70 -23.38
N ARG A 376 19.13 16.67 -22.73
CA ARG A 376 18.54 16.76 -21.38
C ARG A 376 19.50 17.24 -20.29
N TYR A 377 20.82 17.23 -20.55
CA TYR A 377 21.81 17.81 -19.65
C TYR A 377 21.66 19.34 -19.46
N LYS A 378 20.99 20.04 -20.42
CA LYS A 378 20.71 21.48 -20.34
C LYS A 378 19.43 21.72 -19.52
N LEU A 379 19.47 22.66 -18.56
CA LEU A 379 18.35 22.96 -17.66
C LEU A 379 17.09 23.39 -18.42
N HIS A 380 17.23 24.32 -19.38
CA HIS A 380 16.09 24.83 -20.17
C HIS A 380 15.40 23.73 -21.00
N VAL A 381 16.18 22.74 -21.51
CA VAL A 381 15.61 21.60 -22.23
C VAL A 381 14.81 20.71 -21.28
N ARG A 382 15.30 20.44 -20.06
CA ARG A 382 14.54 19.68 -19.05
C ARG A 382 13.21 20.36 -18.71
N VAL A 383 13.23 21.68 -18.53
CA VAL A 383 12.02 22.47 -18.28
C VAL A 383 11.06 22.41 -19.44
N LEU A 384 11.57 22.53 -20.68
CA LEU A 384 10.77 22.41 -21.90
C LEU A 384 10.10 21.04 -21.99
N LEU A 385 10.87 19.95 -21.87
CA LEU A 385 10.36 18.58 -21.94
C LEU A 385 9.28 18.31 -20.87
N SER A 386 9.44 18.85 -19.67
CA SER A 386 8.48 18.64 -18.59
C SER A 386 7.11 19.29 -18.84
N ARG A 387 7.03 20.31 -19.68
CA ARG A 387 5.76 20.99 -20.03
C ARG A 387 4.85 20.15 -20.91
N TYR A 388 5.43 19.27 -21.74
CA TYR A 388 4.69 18.46 -22.70
C TYR A 388 4.53 17.01 -22.29
N ARG A 389 4.86 16.68 -21.03
CA ARG A 389 4.72 15.34 -20.48
C ARG A 389 3.59 15.26 -19.49
N SER A 390 2.78 14.23 -19.65
CA SER A 390 1.79 13.81 -18.66
C SER A 390 2.04 12.38 -18.20
N PRO A 391 1.56 12.02 -16.99
CA PRO A 391 1.61 10.65 -16.52
C PRO A 391 0.65 9.78 -17.33
N ALA A 392 1.17 8.78 -18.05
CA ALA A 392 0.38 7.76 -18.74
C ALA A 392 0.55 6.41 -18.06
N THR A 393 -0.47 5.57 -18.13
CA THR A 393 -0.40 4.20 -17.60
C THR A 393 0.74 3.43 -18.26
N CYS A 394 1.57 2.77 -17.48
CA CYS A 394 2.69 1.99 -18.01
C CYS A 394 2.19 0.88 -18.94
N PRO A 395 2.66 0.79 -20.20
CA PRO A 395 2.19 -0.19 -21.17
C PRO A 395 2.57 -1.63 -20.78
N THR A 396 3.67 -1.84 -20.07
CA THR A 396 4.15 -3.17 -19.66
C THR A 396 3.36 -3.75 -18.49
N CYS A 397 3.08 -2.96 -17.47
CA CYS A 397 2.40 -3.46 -16.28
C CYS A 397 0.93 -3.04 -16.17
N HIS A 398 0.44 -2.20 -17.09
CA HIS A 398 -0.93 -1.69 -17.11
C HIS A 398 -1.37 -1.11 -15.74
N GLY A 399 -0.48 -0.35 -15.10
CA GLY A 399 -0.75 0.26 -13.79
C GLY A 399 -0.51 -0.63 -12.58
N SER A 400 -0.30 -1.94 -12.74
CA SER A 400 -0.13 -2.88 -11.62
C SER A 400 1.16 -2.70 -10.83
N ARG A 401 2.14 -1.97 -11.36
CA ARG A 401 3.46 -1.67 -10.76
C ARG A 401 4.39 -2.88 -10.60
N LEU A 402 3.86 -4.10 -10.71
CA LEU A 402 4.60 -5.35 -10.56
C LEU A 402 5.02 -5.90 -11.92
N LYS A 403 6.10 -6.67 -11.91
CA LYS A 403 6.50 -7.42 -13.10
C LYS A 403 5.53 -8.58 -13.37
N PRO A 404 5.42 -9.06 -14.64
CA PRO A 404 4.47 -10.11 -15.01
C PRO A 404 4.62 -11.39 -14.20
N SER A 405 5.85 -11.80 -13.83
CA SER A 405 6.09 -13.03 -13.06
C SER A 405 5.41 -13.02 -11.67
N ALA A 406 5.26 -11.86 -11.04
CA ALA A 406 4.53 -11.74 -9.78
C ALA A 406 3.01 -11.97 -9.96
N ARG A 407 2.47 -11.61 -11.12
CA ARG A 407 1.04 -11.77 -11.45
C ARG A 407 0.65 -13.19 -11.87
N PHE A 408 1.63 -14.01 -12.25
CA PHE A 408 1.39 -15.42 -12.53
C PHE A 408 1.09 -16.22 -11.26
N VAL A 409 1.41 -15.69 -10.08
CA VAL A 409 1.09 -16.35 -8.81
C VAL A 409 -0.34 -16.02 -8.40
N LYS A 410 -1.13 -17.06 -8.18
CA LYS A 410 -2.55 -16.96 -7.83
C LYS A 410 -2.81 -17.56 -6.46
N LEU A 411 -3.77 -16.98 -5.75
CA LEU A 411 -4.36 -17.48 -4.52
C LEU A 411 -5.87 -17.57 -4.74
N ALA A 412 -6.43 -18.77 -4.69
CA ALA A 412 -7.83 -19.04 -5.02
C ALA A 412 -8.26 -18.36 -6.35
N GLY A 413 -7.39 -18.44 -7.36
CA GLY A 413 -7.65 -17.90 -8.71
C GLY A 413 -7.31 -16.44 -8.93
N GLN A 414 -7.07 -15.64 -7.87
CA GLN A 414 -6.74 -14.21 -7.98
C GLN A 414 -5.25 -13.93 -7.75
N ASP A 415 -4.69 -12.95 -8.49
CA ASP A 415 -3.34 -12.44 -8.21
C ASP A 415 -3.37 -11.32 -7.16
N ILE A 416 -2.19 -10.94 -6.68
CA ILE A 416 -2.07 -9.91 -5.64
C ILE A 416 -2.56 -8.53 -6.10
N VAL A 417 -2.53 -8.23 -7.39
CA VAL A 417 -3.02 -6.97 -7.97
C VAL A 417 -4.54 -6.96 -7.97
N GLU A 418 -5.17 -8.06 -8.42
CA GLU A 418 -6.62 -8.23 -8.42
C GLU A 418 -7.20 -8.08 -7.01
N ILE A 419 -6.55 -8.68 -5.99
CA ILE A 419 -6.93 -8.48 -4.58
C ILE A 419 -6.69 -7.03 -4.14
N GLY A 420 -5.62 -6.40 -4.60
CA GLY A 420 -5.31 -5.01 -4.31
C GLY A 420 -6.33 -4.01 -4.84
N GLU A 421 -6.98 -4.32 -5.96
CA GLU A 421 -8.03 -3.50 -6.56
C GLU A 421 -9.41 -3.67 -5.91
N LEU A 422 -9.58 -4.68 -5.06
CA LEU A 422 -10.80 -4.82 -4.29
C LEU A 422 -10.96 -3.66 -3.29
N THR A 423 -12.19 -3.24 -3.06
CA THR A 423 -12.50 -2.37 -1.92
C THR A 423 -12.21 -3.11 -0.61
N ILE A 424 -11.97 -2.38 0.47
CA ILE A 424 -11.72 -2.98 1.80
C ILE A 424 -12.87 -3.93 2.18
N GLU A 425 -14.13 -3.55 1.89
CA GLU A 425 -15.30 -4.39 2.11
C GLU A 425 -15.27 -5.66 1.27
N ALA A 426 -15.01 -5.53 -0.03
CA ALA A 426 -14.92 -6.68 -0.93
C ALA A 426 -13.75 -7.59 -0.57
N ALA A 427 -12.60 -7.03 -0.18
CA ALA A 427 -11.43 -7.79 0.28
C ALA A 427 -11.75 -8.56 1.56
N ALA A 428 -12.39 -7.94 2.56
CA ALA A 428 -12.81 -8.61 3.79
C ALA A 428 -13.73 -9.79 3.49
N ALA A 429 -14.76 -9.58 2.67
CA ALA A 429 -15.69 -10.63 2.27
C ALA A 429 -15.01 -11.75 1.43
N TRP A 430 -13.99 -11.41 0.65
CA TRP A 430 -13.23 -12.40 -0.11
C TRP A 430 -12.38 -13.28 0.82
N PHE A 431 -11.69 -12.68 1.80
CA PHE A 431 -10.90 -13.44 2.79
C PHE A 431 -11.78 -14.30 3.71
N GLU A 432 -12.98 -13.87 4.07
CA GLU A 432 -13.93 -14.68 4.86
C GLU A 432 -14.38 -15.94 4.12
N ARG A 433 -14.49 -15.86 2.78
CA ARG A 433 -14.89 -17.00 1.93
C ARG A 433 -13.72 -17.82 1.42
N LEU A 434 -12.49 -17.46 1.76
CA LEU A 434 -11.28 -18.13 1.27
C LEU A 434 -11.19 -19.55 1.84
N ALA A 435 -11.44 -20.54 0.97
CA ALA A 435 -11.26 -21.95 1.30
C ALA A 435 -9.84 -22.40 0.94
N LEU A 436 -9.10 -22.91 1.91
CA LEU A 436 -7.74 -23.40 1.75
C LEU A 436 -7.65 -24.89 2.11
N PRO A 437 -6.76 -25.66 1.46
CA PRO A 437 -6.38 -26.99 1.93
C PRO A 437 -5.86 -26.93 3.38
N ALA A 438 -6.02 -28.01 4.14
CA ALA A 438 -5.68 -28.05 5.57
C ALA A 438 -4.25 -27.59 5.88
N PHE A 439 -3.27 -28.01 5.07
CA PHE A 439 -1.87 -27.59 5.22
C PHE A 439 -1.70 -26.07 4.98
N ASP A 440 -2.25 -25.57 3.87
CA ASP A 440 -2.16 -24.13 3.53
C ASP A 440 -2.87 -23.28 4.57
N ALA A 441 -4.00 -23.76 5.12
CA ALA A 441 -4.74 -23.08 6.19
C ALA A 441 -3.92 -22.95 7.47
N GLU A 442 -3.20 -23.99 7.89
CA GLU A 442 -2.34 -23.92 9.09
C GLU A 442 -1.14 -22.99 8.86
N VAL A 443 -0.50 -23.04 7.69
CA VAL A 443 0.60 -22.13 7.32
C VAL A 443 0.15 -20.66 7.28
N ALA A 444 -1.07 -20.40 6.82
CA ALA A 444 -1.60 -19.05 6.65
C ALA A 444 -2.31 -18.50 7.89
N LYS A 445 -2.58 -19.29 8.89
CA LYS A 445 -3.43 -19.00 10.07
C LYS A 445 -3.16 -17.66 10.73
N ASP A 446 -1.92 -17.41 11.11
CA ASP A 446 -1.55 -16.17 11.79
C ASP A 446 -1.60 -14.94 10.87
N ILE A 447 -1.26 -15.13 9.59
CA ILE A 447 -1.33 -14.07 8.58
C ILE A 447 -2.78 -13.68 8.34
N LEU A 448 -3.66 -14.67 8.13
CA LEU A 448 -5.09 -14.43 7.92
C LEU A 448 -5.75 -13.78 9.13
N ARG A 449 -5.39 -14.20 10.35
CA ARG A 449 -5.89 -13.57 11.58
C ARG A 449 -5.54 -12.08 11.63
N GLN A 450 -4.30 -11.70 11.27
CA GLN A 450 -3.87 -10.30 11.22
C GLN A 450 -4.56 -9.53 10.09
N LEU A 451 -4.70 -10.14 8.90
CA LEU A 451 -5.43 -9.55 7.77
C LEU A 451 -6.87 -9.23 8.15
N HIS A 452 -7.60 -10.20 8.72
CA HIS A 452 -8.97 -10.01 9.20
C HIS A 452 -9.06 -8.89 10.24
N ALA A 453 -8.17 -8.86 11.22
CA ALA A 453 -8.18 -7.82 12.24
C ALA A 453 -7.99 -6.43 11.62
N LYS A 454 -7.00 -6.24 10.73
CA LYS A 454 -6.73 -4.95 10.09
C LYS A 454 -7.87 -4.52 9.14
N LEU A 455 -8.41 -5.44 8.34
CA LEU A 455 -9.56 -5.15 7.47
C LEU A 455 -10.78 -4.73 8.28
N ASN A 456 -11.09 -5.44 9.37
CA ASN A 456 -12.20 -5.10 10.26
C ASN A 456 -12.01 -3.71 10.91
N PHE A 457 -10.79 -3.33 11.31
CA PHE A 457 -10.55 -1.97 11.80
C PHE A 457 -10.82 -0.91 10.73
N LEU A 458 -10.38 -1.14 9.50
CA LEU A 458 -10.63 -0.21 8.39
C LEU A 458 -12.12 -0.09 8.05
N LEU A 459 -12.88 -1.17 8.14
CA LEU A 459 -14.34 -1.16 8.00
C LEU A 459 -14.99 -0.35 9.11
N ARG A 460 -14.59 -0.57 10.37
CA ARG A 460 -15.10 0.16 11.55
C ARG A 460 -14.84 1.67 11.48
N VAL A 461 -13.70 2.10 10.92
CA VAL A 461 -13.43 3.55 10.75
C VAL A 461 -14.09 4.16 9.49
N GLY A 462 -14.96 3.40 8.81
CA GLY A 462 -15.74 3.90 7.67
C GLY A 462 -14.97 4.05 6.37
N LEU A 463 -13.92 3.23 6.14
CA LEU A 463 -13.10 3.25 4.93
C LEU A 463 -13.43 2.09 3.96
N SER A 464 -14.63 1.52 4.04
CA SER A 464 -15.08 0.35 3.27
C SER A 464 -14.91 0.50 1.76
N TYR A 465 -15.07 1.71 1.24
CA TYR A 465 -15.05 2.06 -0.19
C TYR A 465 -13.65 2.24 -0.79
N LEU A 466 -12.59 2.35 0.03
CA LEU A 466 -11.23 2.50 -0.47
C LEU A 466 -10.70 1.17 -1.01
N THR A 467 -9.90 1.22 -2.09
CA THR A 467 -9.14 0.07 -2.56
C THR A 467 -7.75 0.03 -1.90
N LEU A 468 -7.18 -1.16 -1.74
CA LEU A 468 -5.84 -1.30 -1.17
C LEU A 468 -4.74 -0.70 -2.07
N SER A 469 -4.98 -0.66 -3.39
CA SER A 469 -4.08 -0.08 -4.38
C SER A 469 -4.11 1.45 -4.44
N ARG A 470 -5.17 2.09 -3.88
CA ARG A 470 -5.33 3.55 -3.94
C ARG A 470 -4.13 4.28 -3.36
N GLN A 471 -3.63 5.26 -4.09
CA GLN A 471 -2.45 6.04 -3.68
C GLN A 471 -2.79 6.95 -2.49
N THR A 472 -1.94 6.94 -1.47
CA THR A 472 -2.14 7.76 -0.26
C THR A 472 -2.15 9.25 -0.54
N LYS A 473 -1.45 9.73 -1.57
CA LYS A 473 -1.47 11.15 -1.99
C LYS A 473 -2.85 11.64 -2.47
N THR A 474 -3.76 10.72 -2.84
CA THR A 474 -5.11 11.04 -3.29
C THR A 474 -6.15 11.00 -2.18
N LEU A 475 -5.72 10.67 -0.97
CA LEU A 475 -6.57 10.62 0.20
C LEU A 475 -6.84 12.03 0.74
N SER A 476 -8.05 12.26 1.20
CA SER A 476 -8.38 13.42 2.02
C SER A 476 -7.67 13.35 3.39
N GLY A 477 -7.53 14.49 4.07
CA GLY A 477 -6.94 14.53 5.41
C GLY A 477 -7.64 13.58 6.39
N GLY A 478 -8.99 13.57 6.39
CA GLY A 478 -9.76 12.67 7.24
C GLY A 478 -9.60 11.18 6.89
N GLU A 479 -9.46 10.81 5.61
CA GLU A 479 -9.16 9.41 5.22
C GLU A 479 -7.79 8.98 5.71
N ALA A 480 -6.77 9.84 5.56
CA ALA A 480 -5.41 9.57 6.03
C ALA A 480 -5.36 9.42 7.56
N GLN A 481 -6.06 10.27 8.29
CA GLN A 481 -6.18 10.24 9.75
C GLN A 481 -6.84 8.94 10.23
N ARG A 482 -7.93 8.50 9.58
CA ARG A 482 -8.60 7.23 9.90
C ARG A 482 -7.72 6.01 9.61
N ILE A 483 -6.91 6.03 8.57
CA ILE A 483 -5.91 4.98 8.32
C ILE A 483 -4.88 4.94 9.45
N ALA A 484 -4.37 6.10 9.89
CA ALA A 484 -3.45 6.18 11.00
C ALA A 484 -4.08 5.64 12.30
N LEU A 485 -5.34 6.01 12.58
CA LEU A 485 -6.10 5.50 13.71
C LEU A 485 -6.27 3.97 13.66
N ALA A 486 -6.65 3.42 12.50
CA ALA A 486 -6.81 1.98 12.33
C ALA A 486 -5.50 1.21 12.58
N ASN A 487 -4.37 1.77 12.16
CA ASN A 487 -3.05 1.18 12.44
C ASN A 487 -2.72 1.17 13.95
N GLN A 488 -3.00 2.26 14.64
CA GLN A 488 -2.75 2.34 16.09
C GLN A 488 -3.63 1.38 16.89
N LEU A 489 -4.89 1.24 16.51
CA LEU A 489 -5.78 0.24 17.11
C LEU A 489 -5.29 -1.20 16.90
N GLY A 490 -4.67 -1.47 15.75
CA GLY A 490 -4.07 -2.77 15.44
C GLY A 490 -2.81 -3.08 16.26
N SER A 491 -2.12 -2.06 16.80
CA SER A 491 -0.86 -2.23 17.54
C SER A 491 -1.02 -2.80 18.96
N ARG A 492 -2.24 -2.83 19.52
CA ARG A 492 -2.56 -3.28 20.89
C ARG A 492 -1.70 -2.64 21.98
N LEU A 493 -1.25 -1.40 21.79
CA LEU A 493 -0.51 -0.68 22.81
C LEU A 493 -1.40 -0.40 24.02
N VAL A 494 -0.83 -0.49 25.20
CA VAL A 494 -1.48 -0.24 26.50
C VAL A 494 -0.66 0.79 27.26
N GLY A 495 -1.31 1.61 28.07
CA GLY A 495 -0.61 2.63 28.88
C GLY A 495 -0.11 3.81 28.05
N THR A 496 -0.72 4.10 26.90
CA THR A 496 -0.36 5.17 25.97
C THR A 496 -1.35 6.34 26.07
N LEU A 497 -0.86 7.56 25.83
CA LEU A 497 -1.66 8.77 25.64
C LEU A 497 -1.87 9.00 24.13
N TYR A 498 -3.10 8.90 23.66
CA TYR A 498 -3.46 9.24 22.29
C TYR A 498 -4.01 10.66 22.24
N VAL A 499 -3.48 11.49 21.35
CA VAL A 499 -3.94 12.86 21.10
C VAL A 499 -4.42 12.94 19.65
N LEU A 500 -5.70 13.26 19.46
CA LEU A 500 -6.35 13.32 18.14
C LEU A 500 -6.82 14.75 17.84
N ASP A 501 -6.65 15.18 16.58
CA ASP A 501 -7.06 16.49 16.09
C ASP A 501 -8.30 16.34 15.19
N GLU A 502 -9.46 16.80 15.68
CA GLU A 502 -10.74 16.83 14.97
C GLU A 502 -11.05 15.56 14.15
N PRO A 503 -11.01 14.35 14.77
CA PRO A 503 -11.12 13.09 14.02
C PRO A 503 -12.50 12.89 13.35
N THR A 504 -13.49 13.70 13.67
CA THR A 504 -14.83 13.67 13.06
C THR A 504 -14.94 14.46 11.77
N ILE A 505 -13.86 15.21 11.38
CA ILE A 505 -13.93 16.09 10.22
C ILE A 505 -14.25 15.31 8.93
N GLY A 506 -15.24 15.79 8.19
CA GLY A 506 -15.68 15.15 6.94
C GLY A 506 -16.44 13.83 7.14
N LEU A 507 -16.75 13.43 8.38
CA LEU A 507 -17.61 12.30 8.68
C LEU A 507 -19.10 12.65 8.54
N HIS A 508 -19.88 11.65 8.20
CA HIS A 508 -21.32 11.70 8.37
C HIS A 508 -21.66 11.37 9.83
N ALA A 509 -22.77 11.91 10.36
CA ALA A 509 -23.19 11.67 11.75
C ALA A 509 -23.21 10.18 12.14
N ARG A 510 -23.65 9.30 11.24
CA ARG A 510 -23.62 7.84 11.43
C ARG A 510 -22.22 7.30 11.72
N ASP A 511 -21.21 7.85 11.03
CA ASP A 511 -19.84 7.36 11.14
C ASP A 511 -19.15 7.95 12.40
N THR A 512 -19.62 9.11 12.90
CA THR A 512 -19.16 9.73 14.16
C THR A 512 -19.44 8.83 15.37
N ASP A 513 -20.65 8.24 15.44
CA ASP A 513 -21.02 7.33 16.54
C ASP A 513 -20.10 6.08 16.57
N THR A 514 -19.79 5.55 15.41
CA THR A 514 -18.86 4.42 15.28
C THR A 514 -17.47 4.80 15.76
N LEU A 515 -16.98 5.97 15.37
CA LEU A 515 -15.67 6.49 15.81
C LEU A 515 -15.63 6.69 17.34
N ALA A 516 -16.68 7.26 17.93
CA ALA A 516 -16.79 7.42 19.37
C ALA A 516 -16.70 6.06 20.10
N GLY A 517 -17.36 5.03 19.56
CA GLY A 517 -17.23 3.65 20.07
C GLY A 517 -15.79 3.14 20.02
N ILE A 518 -15.09 3.37 18.92
CA ILE A 518 -13.68 2.98 18.75
C ILE A 518 -12.76 3.66 19.77
N LEU A 519 -12.91 4.97 19.98
CA LEU A 519 -12.11 5.73 20.94
C LEU A 519 -12.37 5.26 22.38
N ARG A 520 -13.61 4.90 22.68
CA ARG A 520 -13.98 4.31 23.99
C ARG A 520 -13.34 2.92 24.17
N ASP A 521 -13.37 2.07 23.13
CA ASP A 521 -12.68 0.78 23.17
C ASP A 521 -11.18 0.96 23.43
N LEU A 522 -10.54 1.96 22.77
CA LEU A 522 -9.12 2.28 22.98
C LEU A 522 -8.83 2.67 24.44
N ALA A 523 -9.71 3.49 25.04
CA ALA A 523 -9.62 3.89 26.44
C ALA A 523 -9.80 2.68 27.38
N ASN A 524 -10.79 1.82 27.12
CA ASN A 524 -11.07 0.62 27.90
C ASN A 524 -9.92 -0.41 27.87
N HIS A 525 -9.09 -0.38 26.83
CA HIS A 525 -7.85 -1.19 26.76
C HIS A 525 -6.68 -0.59 27.56
N GLY A 526 -6.95 0.35 28.46
CA GLY A 526 -5.94 0.91 29.37
C GLY A 526 -5.16 2.09 28.80
N ASN A 527 -5.69 2.78 27.78
CA ASN A 527 -5.10 3.97 27.19
C ASN A 527 -5.83 5.24 27.62
N THR A 528 -5.15 6.38 27.55
CA THR A 528 -5.74 7.69 27.76
C THR A 528 -5.96 8.34 26.40
N VAL A 529 -7.15 8.84 26.14
CA VAL A 529 -7.51 9.44 24.83
C VAL A 529 -7.91 10.89 25.05
N VAL A 530 -7.17 11.81 24.41
CA VAL A 530 -7.47 13.25 24.38
C VAL A 530 -7.85 13.62 22.95
N VAL A 531 -9.03 14.18 22.76
CA VAL A 531 -9.58 14.53 21.45
C VAL A 531 -9.87 16.02 21.39
N VAL A 532 -9.25 16.75 20.48
CA VAL A 532 -9.67 18.14 20.17
C VAL A 532 -10.88 18.04 19.28
N GLU A 533 -12.03 18.56 19.71
CA GLU A 533 -13.29 18.35 18.98
C GLU A 533 -14.29 19.50 19.07
N HIS A 534 -15.10 19.58 18.01
CA HIS A 534 -16.21 20.52 17.86
C HIS A 534 -17.55 19.84 17.59
N ASP A 535 -17.52 18.54 17.22
CA ASP A 535 -18.73 17.78 16.94
C ASP A 535 -19.52 17.50 18.23
N PRO A 536 -20.81 17.88 18.28
CA PRO A 536 -21.65 17.69 19.47
C PRO A 536 -21.78 16.23 19.91
N SER A 537 -21.84 15.28 18.97
CA SER A 537 -21.98 13.85 19.28
C SER A 537 -20.71 13.31 19.93
N MET A 538 -19.53 13.71 19.43
CA MET A 538 -18.25 13.31 20.01
C MET A 538 -18.02 13.91 21.40
N ILE A 539 -18.35 15.21 21.59
CA ILE A 539 -18.25 15.87 22.91
C ILE A 539 -19.16 15.17 23.92
N GLN A 540 -20.40 14.85 23.54
CA GLN A 540 -21.35 14.13 24.39
C GLN A 540 -20.94 12.68 24.67
N ALA A 541 -20.17 12.06 23.77
CA ALA A 541 -19.66 10.70 23.95
C ALA A 541 -18.44 10.62 24.89
N ALA A 542 -17.75 11.75 25.15
CA ALA A 542 -16.57 11.79 26.02
C ALA A 542 -16.94 11.61 27.51
N ASP A 543 -16.03 11.03 28.28
CA ASP A 543 -16.18 10.83 29.74
C ASP A 543 -15.89 12.10 30.51
N HIS A 544 -14.91 12.88 30.03
CA HIS A 544 -14.43 14.13 30.64
C HIS A 544 -14.33 15.21 29.54
N ILE A 545 -14.64 16.45 29.87
CA ILE A 545 -14.64 17.56 28.92
C ILE A 545 -13.86 18.71 29.49
N VAL A 546 -12.98 19.29 28.67
CA VAL A 546 -12.19 20.49 28.97
C VAL A 546 -12.57 21.57 27.95
N GLU A 547 -13.19 22.66 28.40
CA GLU A 547 -13.50 23.80 27.53
C GLU A 547 -12.46 24.90 27.69
N MET A 548 -11.85 25.27 26.57
CA MET A 548 -10.87 26.36 26.46
C MET A 548 -11.56 27.64 26.00
N GLY A 549 -11.21 28.77 26.62
CA GLY A 549 -11.84 30.05 26.30
C GLY A 549 -11.29 31.20 27.16
N PRO A 550 -12.16 32.19 27.49
CA PRO A 550 -13.53 32.38 26.98
C PRO A 550 -13.58 32.92 25.54
N GLY A 551 -12.48 33.47 25.02
CA GLY A 551 -12.36 34.02 23.67
C GLY A 551 -11.30 33.34 22.83
N SER A 552 -10.86 34.03 21.78
CA SER A 552 -9.80 33.60 20.84
C SER A 552 -8.55 34.42 20.99
N GLY A 553 -7.38 33.86 20.60
CA GLY A 553 -6.10 34.59 20.64
C GLY A 553 -5.71 35.02 22.05
N GLU A 554 -5.51 36.34 22.27
CA GLU A 554 -5.13 36.92 23.58
C GLU A 554 -6.22 36.76 24.63
N GLN A 555 -7.48 36.72 24.23
CA GLN A 555 -8.63 36.54 25.13
C GLN A 555 -8.92 35.06 25.41
N GLY A 556 -8.18 34.15 24.75
CA GLY A 556 -8.22 32.69 24.98
C GLY A 556 -7.19 32.27 26.00
N GLY A 557 -6.88 30.98 26.00
CA GLY A 557 -5.82 30.39 26.79
C GLY A 557 -6.15 30.08 28.25
N HIS A 558 -7.42 30.22 28.64
CA HIS A 558 -7.92 29.85 29.97
C HIS A 558 -8.78 28.58 29.90
N ILE A 559 -8.92 27.90 31.02
CA ILE A 559 -9.88 26.81 31.19
C ILE A 559 -11.19 27.44 31.68
N VAL A 560 -12.25 27.31 30.92
CA VAL A 560 -13.61 27.73 31.31
C VAL A 560 -14.23 26.71 32.24
N CYS A 561 -14.15 25.42 31.84
CA CYS A 561 -14.65 24.30 32.60
C CYS A 561 -13.79 23.05 32.33
N ALA A 562 -13.52 22.24 33.33
CA ALA A 562 -12.87 20.94 33.20
C ALA A 562 -13.56 19.98 34.17
N ALA A 563 -14.43 19.11 33.68
CA ALA A 563 -15.28 18.29 34.53
C ALA A 563 -15.75 16.99 33.83
N PRO A 564 -16.20 15.97 34.58
CA PRO A 564 -16.95 14.87 34.01
C PRO A 564 -18.16 15.37 33.23
N ARG A 565 -18.56 14.63 32.19
CA ARG A 565 -19.61 15.01 31.23
C ARG A 565 -20.89 15.59 31.89
N GLU A 566 -21.39 14.94 32.92
CA GLU A 566 -22.64 15.37 33.58
C GLU A 566 -22.51 16.75 34.27
N GLN A 567 -21.39 16.97 34.94
CA GLN A 567 -21.10 18.24 35.58
C GLN A 567 -20.81 19.34 34.55
N PHE A 568 -20.09 19.01 33.49
CA PHE A 568 -19.84 19.94 32.38
C PHE A 568 -21.16 20.40 31.73
N LEU A 569 -22.05 19.46 31.44
CA LEU A 569 -23.36 19.78 30.84
C LEU A 569 -24.24 20.66 31.76
N ALA A 570 -24.04 20.62 33.06
CA ALA A 570 -24.76 21.45 34.02
C ALA A 570 -24.13 22.85 34.22
N ASP A 571 -22.91 23.08 33.77
CA ASP A 571 -22.19 24.33 34.00
C ASP A 571 -22.79 25.50 33.22
N PRO A 572 -23.23 26.57 33.90
CA PRO A 572 -23.84 27.75 33.23
C PRO A 572 -22.76 28.64 32.56
N ALA A 573 -21.49 28.56 32.97
CA ALA A 573 -20.38 29.35 32.40
C ALA A 573 -19.95 28.80 31.04
N SER A 574 -20.16 27.52 30.79
CA SER A 574 -19.76 26.86 29.53
C SER A 574 -20.66 27.28 28.37
N LEU A 575 -20.06 27.93 27.37
CA LEU A 575 -20.75 28.27 26.12
C LEU A 575 -21.11 26.98 25.36
N THR A 576 -20.23 26.02 25.30
CA THR A 576 -20.43 24.73 24.61
C THR A 576 -21.58 23.96 25.27
N ALA A 577 -21.65 23.90 26.61
CA ALA A 577 -22.75 23.25 27.32
C ALA A 577 -24.11 23.90 27.04
N ARG A 578 -24.16 25.24 26.94
CA ARG A 578 -25.41 25.98 26.58
C ARG A 578 -25.90 25.60 25.20
N TYR A 579 -25.02 25.43 24.21
CA TYR A 579 -25.40 24.94 22.88
C TYR A 579 -25.85 23.47 22.92
N LEU A 580 -25.17 22.62 23.67
CA LEU A 580 -25.53 21.19 23.79
C LEU A 580 -26.88 20.99 24.50
N ARG A 581 -27.22 21.83 25.49
CA ARG A 581 -28.53 21.82 26.13
C ARG A 581 -29.61 22.48 25.27
N GLY A 582 -29.27 23.14 24.17
CA GLY A 582 -30.19 23.82 23.28
C GLY A 582 -30.70 25.17 23.80
N GLU A 583 -30.10 25.73 24.86
CA GLU A 583 -30.41 27.07 25.38
C GLU A 583 -29.99 28.15 24.40
N THR A 584 -28.88 27.94 23.70
CA THR A 584 -28.41 28.79 22.62
C THR A 584 -28.55 28.04 21.30
N ARG A 585 -29.18 28.66 20.31
CA ARG A 585 -29.38 28.07 18.97
C ARG A 585 -29.16 29.12 17.90
N ILE A 586 -28.68 28.68 16.74
CA ILE A 586 -28.67 29.51 15.54
C ILE A 586 -30.12 29.62 15.06
N PRO A 587 -30.71 30.84 14.99
CA PRO A 587 -32.11 30.99 14.63
C PRO A 587 -32.33 30.59 13.17
N LEU A 588 -33.36 29.79 12.95
CA LEU A 588 -33.82 29.48 11.60
C LEU A 588 -34.54 30.69 11.02
N PRO A 589 -34.25 31.10 9.77
CA PRO A 589 -34.97 32.18 9.14
C PRO A 589 -36.44 31.80 8.95
N LYS A 590 -37.34 32.74 9.29
CA LYS A 590 -38.82 32.54 9.14
C LYS A 590 -39.22 32.33 7.67
N THR A 591 -38.48 32.95 6.75
CA THR A 591 -38.71 32.84 5.30
C THR A 591 -37.41 32.45 4.60
N ARG A 592 -37.49 31.58 3.59
CA ARG A 592 -36.38 31.16 2.76
C ARG A 592 -36.35 31.99 1.48
N ARG A 593 -35.13 32.21 0.93
CA ARG A 593 -34.96 32.86 -0.38
C ARG A 593 -35.59 31.99 -1.47
N SER A 594 -36.34 32.57 -2.39
CA SER A 594 -36.93 31.88 -3.53
C SER A 594 -35.96 31.70 -4.71
N GLY A 595 -34.78 32.31 -4.62
CA GLY A 595 -33.84 32.35 -5.74
C GLY A 595 -34.30 33.32 -6.84
N ASN A 596 -33.62 33.28 -7.99
CA ASN A 596 -33.93 34.11 -9.16
C ASN A 596 -34.44 33.28 -10.37
N GLY A 597 -34.77 31.99 -10.16
CA GLY A 597 -35.20 31.07 -11.20
C GLY A 597 -34.06 30.53 -12.11
N LYS A 598 -32.86 31.10 -12.03
CA LYS A 598 -31.71 30.62 -12.78
C LYS A 598 -31.08 29.42 -12.09
N VAL A 599 -30.59 28.46 -12.91
CA VAL A 599 -29.95 27.23 -12.42
C VAL A 599 -28.67 26.95 -13.18
N LEU A 600 -27.68 26.41 -12.50
CA LEU A 600 -26.56 25.72 -13.11
C LEU A 600 -26.95 24.26 -13.30
N SER A 601 -26.98 23.79 -14.54
CA SER A 601 -27.31 22.40 -14.85
C SER A 601 -26.06 21.64 -15.22
N ILE A 602 -25.84 20.51 -14.57
CA ILE A 602 -24.79 19.54 -14.88
C ILE A 602 -25.50 18.28 -15.37
N ALA A 603 -25.18 17.83 -16.59
CA ALA A 603 -25.76 16.63 -17.17
C ALA A 603 -24.66 15.66 -17.56
N GLY A 604 -24.89 14.37 -17.35
CA GLY A 604 -23.95 13.32 -17.74
C GLY A 604 -22.68 13.22 -16.86
N ALA A 605 -22.73 13.70 -15.62
CA ALA A 605 -21.58 13.62 -14.70
C ALA A 605 -21.28 12.16 -14.36
N ALA A 606 -20.15 11.65 -14.85
CA ALA A 606 -19.72 10.25 -14.70
C ALA A 606 -18.28 10.12 -14.16
N GLU A 607 -17.71 11.20 -13.63
CA GLU A 607 -16.36 11.19 -13.08
C GLU A 607 -16.30 10.36 -11.79
N HIS A 608 -15.24 9.58 -11.62
CA HIS A 608 -14.99 8.67 -10.49
C HIS A 608 -16.17 7.70 -10.24
N ASN A 609 -16.88 7.84 -9.11
CA ASN A 609 -18.00 6.99 -8.74
C ASN A 609 -19.38 7.56 -9.14
N LEU A 610 -19.43 8.71 -9.80
CA LEU A 610 -20.66 9.28 -10.27
C LEU A 610 -21.26 8.46 -11.43
N LYS A 611 -22.59 8.24 -11.40
CA LYS A 611 -23.28 7.38 -12.34
C LYS A 611 -24.21 8.18 -13.24
N ASN A 612 -23.62 8.92 -14.18
CA ASN A 612 -24.35 9.70 -15.19
C ASN A 612 -25.40 10.63 -14.57
N LEU A 613 -24.98 11.42 -13.58
CA LEU A 613 -25.90 12.25 -12.81
C LEU A 613 -26.35 13.48 -13.61
N VAL A 614 -27.61 13.85 -13.38
CA VAL A 614 -28.17 15.15 -13.79
C VAL A 614 -28.51 15.93 -12.53
N VAL A 615 -27.83 17.08 -12.33
CA VAL A 615 -28.01 17.91 -11.13
C VAL A 615 -28.34 19.34 -11.56
N ARG A 616 -29.33 19.95 -10.90
CA ARG A 616 -29.68 21.37 -11.07
C ARG A 616 -29.41 22.11 -9.78
N ILE A 617 -28.51 23.07 -9.82
CA ILE A 617 -28.08 23.89 -8.69
C ILE A 617 -28.75 25.27 -8.86
N PRO A 618 -29.71 25.64 -8.02
CA PRO A 618 -30.34 26.95 -8.10
C PRO A 618 -29.35 28.06 -7.72
N LEU A 619 -29.34 29.14 -8.48
CA LEU A 619 -28.47 30.28 -8.23
C LEU A 619 -29.10 31.27 -7.23
N HIS A 620 -28.26 32.11 -6.60
CA HIS A 620 -28.62 33.06 -5.55
C HIS A 620 -29.23 32.42 -4.28
N MET A 621 -28.88 31.15 -4.06
CA MET A 621 -29.31 30.39 -2.87
C MET A 621 -28.12 29.69 -2.23
N LEU A 622 -28.23 29.38 -0.94
CA LEU A 622 -27.30 28.46 -0.29
C LEU A 622 -27.73 27.02 -0.60
N VAL A 623 -26.85 26.29 -1.28
CA VAL A 623 -27.08 24.88 -1.61
C VAL A 623 -26.07 24.02 -0.86
N CYS A 624 -26.57 23.02 -0.14
CA CYS A 624 -25.74 22.05 0.57
C CYS A 624 -25.70 20.73 -0.20
N VAL A 625 -24.48 20.23 -0.46
CA VAL A 625 -24.27 18.88 -0.98
C VAL A 625 -23.87 17.99 0.20
N THR A 626 -24.70 16.99 0.50
CA THR A 626 -24.51 16.11 1.66
C THR A 626 -24.46 14.64 1.26
N GLY A 627 -24.02 13.79 2.16
CA GLY A 627 -23.97 12.35 1.97
C GLY A 627 -22.91 11.69 2.84
N VAL A 628 -22.95 10.38 2.92
CA VAL A 628 -21.94 9.57 3.63
C VAL A 628 -20.55 9.71 2.99
N SER A 629 -19.48 9.35 3.72
CA SER A 629 -18.13 9.32 3.17
C SER A 629 -18.06 8.40 1.95
N GLY A 630 -17.36 8.84 0.89
CA GLY A 630 -17.25 8.08 -0.37
C GLY A 630 -18.49 8.08 -1.27
N SER A 631 -19.56 8.84 -0.96
CA SER A 631 -20.78 8.88 -1.78
C SER A 631 -20.66 9.67 -3.09
N GLY A 632 -19.56 10.39 -3.31
CA GLY A 632 -19.34 11.21 -4.53
C GLY A 632 -19.80 12.68 -4.39
N LYS A 633 -19.97 13.19 -3.18
CA LYS A 633 -20.32 14.60 -2.87
C LYS A 633 -19.24 15.61 -3.23
#